data_a2e503589c836657efad25fd8e78a707
#
_entry.id   a2e503589c836657efad25fd8e78a707
#
_cell.length_a   1.000
_cell.length_b   1.000
_cell.length_c   1.000
_cell.angle_alpha   90.00
_cell.angle_beta   90.00
_cell.angle_gamma   90.00
#
_symmetry.space_group_name_H-M   'P 1'
#
loop_
_entity.id
_entity.type
_entity.pdbx_description
1 polymer ?
#
loop_
_entity_poly.entity_id
_entity_poly.type
_entity_poly.pdbx_seq_one_letter_code
_entity_poly.pdbx_strand_id
1 'polypeptide(L)'
;MFHKVKEVFAMHDMRLSVYFADGTTKIYDAHRLVERFPQFKALENEPLFEDVQVDEGGYGVIWNDELDVSCDELWECGVEIATSFDGLMSFADASELWGLSESTLRKAVSYGKIKPGIDARKYGKQWIVAQDAMYREYGEPKEMVAAG
;
A
#
# COMPACT_ATOMS: atom_id res chain seq x y z
N MET A 1 4.70 14.46 -0.41
CA MET A 1 5.00 13.01 -0.41
C MET A 1 3.72 12.21 -0.61
N PHE A 2 3.72 11.27 -1.52
CA PHE A 2 2.56 10.43 -1.76
C PHE A 2 2.79 9.04 -1.18
N HIS A 3 1.80 8.58 -0.40
CA HIS A 3 1.78 7.20 0.08
C HIS A 3 0.87 6.43 -0.87
N LYS A 4 1.45 5.85 -1.91
CA LYS A 4 0.68 5.18 -2.95
C LYS A 4 -0.06 3.97 -2.41
N VAL A 5 -1.31 3.83 -2.86
CA VAL A 5 -2.14 2.68 -2.53
C VAL A 5 -1.75 1.51 -3.42
N LYS A 6 -1.55 0.35 -2.81
CA LYS A 6 -1.24 -0.88 -3.53
C LYS A 6 -2.49 -1.73 -3.74
N GLU A 7 -3.30 -1.86 -2.69
CA GLU A 7 -4.54 -2.65 -2.74
C GLU A 7 -5.58 -2.00 -1.85
N VAL A 8 -6.84 -2.24 -2.16
CA VAL A 8 -7.97 -1.78 -1.35
C VAL A 8 -9.04 -2.86 -1.33
N PHE A 9 -9.63 -3.06 -0.16
CA PHE A 9 -10.70 -4.04 0.02
C PHE A 9 -11.87 -3.39 0.77
N ALA A 10 -13.08 -3.57 0.25
CA ALA A 10 -14.28 -3.13 0.93
C ALA A 10 -14.55 -4.04 2.13
N MET A 11 -14.84 -3.43 3.26
CA MET A 11 -15.19 -4.13 4.49
C MET A 11 -16.65 -3.83 4.84
N HIS A 12 -17.16 -4.50 5.86
CA HIS A 12 -18.50 -4.20 6.37
C HIS A 12 -18.52 -2.77 6.96
N ASP A 13 -19.70 -2.19 7.04
CA ASP A 13 -19.95 -0.88 7.64
C ASP A 13 -19.19 0.25 6.92
N MET A 14 -19.12 0.17 5.59
CA MET A 14 -18.50 1.23 4.77
C MET A 14 -17.07 1.56 5.19
N ARG A 15 -16.30 0.55 5.56
CA ARG A 15 -14.88 0.72 5.85
C ARG A 15 -14.05 0.14 4.72
N LEU A 16 -12.87 0.69 4.53
CA LEU A 16 -11.90 0.21 3.56
C LEU A 16 -10.65 -0.26 4.26
N SER A 17 -10.15 -1.42 3.87
CA SER A 17 -8.81 -1.84 4.24
C SER A 17 -7.89 -1.39 3.12
N VAL A 18 -6.97 -0.50 3.42
CA VAL A 18 -6.07 0.11 2.44
C VAL A 18 -4.64 -0.34 2.71
N TYR A 19 -4.07 -1.02 1.74
CA TYR A 19 -2.69 -1.47 1.81
C TYR A 19 -1.83 -0.54 0.95
N PHE A 20 -0.86 0.10 1.59
CA PHE A 20 0.02 1.06 0.92
C PHE A 20 1.29 0.39 0.41
N ALA A 21 1.90 1.01 -0.58
CA ALA A 21 3.09 0.45 -1.24
C ALA A 21 4.26 0.24 -0.29
N ASP A 22 4.33 0.98 0.81
CA ASP A 22 5.40 0.84 1.81
C ASP A 22 5.18 -0.31 2.80
N GLY A 23 4.07 -1.05 2.66
CA GLY A 23 3.75 -2.18 3.55
C GLY A 23 2.82 -1.83 4.70
N THR A 24 2.39 -0.58 4.81
CA THR A 24 1.46 -0.13 5.86
C THR A 24 0.03 -0.47 5.49
N THR A 25 -0.76 -0.93 6.46
CA THR A 25 -2.20 -1.14 6.29
C THR A 25 -2.96 -0.17 7.17
N LYS A 26 -3.97 0.48 6.60
CA LYS A 26 -4.83 1.40 7.35
C LYS A 26 -6.30 1.07 7.09
N ILE A 27 -7.13 1.28 8.11
CA ILE A 27 -8.58 1.15 7.97
C ILE A 27 -9.15 2.57 7.84
N TYR A 28 -9.86 2.82 6.76
CA TYR A 28 -10.48 4.09 6.48
C TYR A 28 -12.00 3.97 6.59
N ASP A 29 -12.62 4.84 7.36
CA ASP A 29 -14.08 4.87 7.53
C ASP A 29 -14.69 5.81 6.49
N ALA A 30 -15.34 5.25 5.49
CA ALA A 30 -15.94 6.02 4.39
C ALA A 30 -17.18 6.81 4.82
N HIS A 31 -17.73 6.57 6.02
CA HIS A 31 -18.80 7.44 6.55
C HIS A 31 -18.34 8.89 6.63
N ARG A 32 -17.05 9.10 6.84
CA ARG A 32 -16.44 10.42 6.86
C ARG A 32 -16.71 11.19 5.55
N LEU A 33 -16.68 10.50 4.43
CA LEU A 33 -16.96 11.09 3.12
C LEU A 33 -18.42 11.47 2.97
N VAL A 34 -19.30 10.59 3.42
CA VAL A 34 -20.76 10.84 3.34
C VAL A 34 -21.13 12.07 4.15
N GLU A 35 -20.53 12.26 5.31
CA GLU A 35 -20.79 13.42 6.16
C GLU A 35 -20.33 14.73 5.54
N ARG A 36 -19.25 14.69 4.77
CA ARG A 36 -18.63 15.90 4.22
C ARG A 36 -19.10 16.24 2.81
N PHE A 37 -19.43 15.22 2.02
CA PHE A 37 -19.75 15.39 0.60
C PHE A 37 -20.99 14.57 0.25
N PRO A 38 -22.14 15.25 -0.04
CA PRO A 38 -23.41 14.55 -0.29
C PRO A 38 -23.37 13.49 -1.38
N GLN A 39 -22.54 13.66 -2.40
CA GLN A 39 -22.45 12.69 -3.50
C GLN A 39 -21.99 11.32 -3.04
N PHE A 40 -21.24 11.23 -1.95
CA PHE A 40 -20.77 9.95 -1.42
C PHE A 40 -21.86 9.13 -0.73
N LYS A 41 -23.06 9.71 -0.55
CA LYS A 41 -24.18 8.96 -0.03
C LYS A 41 -24.53 7.76 -0.91
N ALA A 42 -24.17 7.81 -2.19
CA ALA A 42 -24.34 6.69 -3.10
C ALA A 42 -23.62 5.42 -2.63
N LEU A 43 -22.56 5.57 -1.81
CA LEU A 43 -21.82 4.43 -1.26
C LEU A 43 -22.58 3.63 -0.22
N GLU A 44 -23.73 4.14 0.25
CA GLU A 44 -24.63 3.38 1.11
C GLU A 44 -25.22 2.18 0.34
N ASN A 45 -25.16 2.23 -0.98
CA ASN A 45 -25.49 1.08 -1.82
C ASN A 45 -24.32 0.09 -1.74
N GLU A 46 -24.55 -1.03 -1.07
CA GLU A 46 -23.50 -2.01 -0.80
C GLU A 46 -22.82 -2.55 -2.06
N PRO A 47 -23.54 -2.95 -3.11
CA PRO A 47 -22.87 -3.39 -4.34
C PRO A 47 -21.96 -2.34 -4.95
N LEU A 48 -22.33 -1.08 -4.91
CA LEU A 48 -21.48 0.00 -5.39
C LEU A 48 -20.23 0.13 -4.53
N PHE A 49 -20.38 0.11 -3.21
CA PHE A 49 -19.25 0.22 -2.29
C PHE A 49 -18.22 -0.88 -2.53
N GLU A 50 -18.68 -2.08 -2.81
CA GLU A 50 -17.80 -3.23 -3.06
C GLU A 50 -17.03 -3.14 -4.38
N ASP A 51 -17.44 -2.25 -5.29
CA ASP A 51 -16.76 -2.07 -6.57
C ASP A 51 -15.49 -1.20 -6.48
N VAL A 52 -15.08 -0.83 -5.28
CA VAL A 52 -13.89 0.00 -5.08
C VAL A 52 -12.65 -0.63 -5.71
N GLN A 53 -11.84 0.20 -6.35
CA GLN A 53 -10.59 -0.22 -6.99
C GLN A 53 -9.51 0.82 -6.72
N VAL A 54 -8.26 0.39 -6.79
CA VAL A 54 -7.13 1.31 -6.74
C VAL A 54 -7.12 2.10 -8.04
N ASP A 55 -7.02 3.42 -7.92
CA ASP A 55 -6.94 4.30 -9.07
C ASP A 55 -5.59 4.14 -9.78
N GLU A 56 -5.55 4.52 -11.05
CA GLU A 56 -4.35 4.41 -11.86
C GLU A 56 -3.17 5.10 -11.18
N GLY A 57 -2.04 4.40 -11.07
CA GLY A 57 -0.84 4.92 -10.43
C GLY A 57 -0.83 4.82 -8.92
N GLY A 58 -1.92 4.40 -8.29
CA GLY A 58 -1.98 4.25 -6.83
C GLY A 58 -2.20 5.54 -6.06
N TYR A 59 -2.64 6.61 -6.74
CA TYR A 59 -2.83 7.92 -6.09
C TYR A 59 -4.15 8.05 -5.35
N GLY A 60 -4.93 7.01 -5.30
CA GLY A 60 -6.17 6.96 -4.56
C GLY A 60 -6.97 5.71 -4.85
N VAL A 61 -8.23 5.74 -4.47
CA VAL A 61 -9.20 4.67 -4.77
C VAL A 61 -10.40 5.28 -5.49
N ILE A 62 -11.05 4.49 -6.31
CA ILE A 62 -12.15 4.95 -7.16
C ILE A 62 -13.27 3.92 -7.18
N TRP A 63 -14.52 4.41 -7.17
CA TRP A 63 -15.71 3.59 -7.37
C TRP A 63 -16.27 3.80 -8.78
N ASN A 64 -16.25 5.03 -9.24
CA ASN A 64 -16.64 5.42 -10.60
C ASN A 64 -16.06 6.82 -10.89
N ASP A 65 -16.38 7.38 -12.05
CA ASP A 65 -15.80 8.65 -12.49
C ASP A 65 -16.12 9.84 -11.58
N GLU A 66 -17.13 9.72 -10.73
CA GLU A 66 -17.57 10.80 -9.84
C GLU A 66 -17.17 10.59 -8.39
N LEU A 67 -16.79 9.37 -8.01
CA LEU A 67 -16.54 9.02 -6.62
C LEU A 67 -15.13 8.45 -6.49
N ASP A 68 -14.21 9.27 -6.01
CA ASP A 68 -12.84 8.88 -5.77
C ASP A 68 -12.31 9.56 -4.50
N VAL A 69 -11.25 8.99 -3.92
CA VAL A 69 -10.62 9.51 -2.72
C VAL A 69 -9.11 9.46 -2.91
N SER A 70 -8.42 10.55 -2.58
CA SER A 70 -6.97 10.62 -2.73
C SER A 70 -6.24 9.74 -1.73
N CYS A 71 -5.05 9.31 -2.10
CA CYS A 71 -4.18 8.56 -1.19
C CYS A 71 -3.83 9.38 0.06
N ASP A 72 -3.74 10.70 -0.05
CA ASP A 72 -3.44 11.56 1.10
C ASP A 72 -4.56 11.51 2.14
N GLU A 73 -5.80 11.57 1.71
CA GLU A 73 -6.94 11.46 2.64
C GLU A 73 -6.94 10.09 3.33
N LEU A 74 -6.71 9.03 2.56
CA LEU A 74 -6.67 7.67 3.10
C LEU A 74 -5.52 7.49 4.11
N TRP A 75 -4.38 8.08 3.81
CA TRP A 75 -3.21 8.01 4.70
C TRP A 75 -3.42 8.80 5.98
N GLU A 76 -3.85 10.05 5.86
CA GLU A 76 -3.98 10.95 7.01
C GLU A 76 -5.14 10.61 7.92
N CYS A 77 -6.26 10.15 7.36
CA CYS A 77 -7.48 9.88 8.13
C CYS A 77 -7.73 8.41 8.39
N GLY A 78 -6.96 7.51 7.77
CA GLY A 78 -7.02 6.09 8.07
C GLY A 78 -6.30 5.78 9.37
N VAL A 79 -6.73 4.71 10.04
CA VAL A 79 -6.12 4.23 11.28
C VAL A 79 -5.21 3.07 10.96
N GLU A 80 -3.93 3.20 11.29
CA GLU A 80 -2.96 2.14 11.05
C GLU A 80 -3.27 0.93 11.93
N ILE A 81 -3.24 -0.24 11.33
CA ILE A 81 -3.43 -1.51 12.05
C ILE A 81 -2.22 -2.40 11.82
N ALA A 82 -1.96 -3.28 12.79
CA ALA A 82 -0.93 -4.30 12.66
C ALA A 82 -1.56 -5.58 12.12
N THR A 83 -0.97 -6.12 11.06
CA THR A 83 -1.37 -7.41 10.49
C THR A 83 -0.13 -8.28 10.32
N SER A 84 -0.32 -9.57 10.04
CA SER A 84 0.79 -10.48 9.77
C SER A 84 1.54 -10.12 8.48
N PHE A 85 0.95 -9.27 7.64
CA PHE A 85 1.54 -8.89 6.37
C PHE A 85 2.18 -7.50 6.39
N ASP A 86 2.12 -6.82 7.53
CA ASP A 86 2.70 -5.49 7.68
C ASP A 86 4.21 -5.53 7.50
N GLY A 87 4.72 -4.53 6.80
CA GLY A 87 6.14 -4.41 6.58
C GLY A 87 6.73 -5.41 5.62
N LEU A 88 5.90 -6.14 4.88
CA LEU A 88 6.36 -7.09 3.87
C LEU A 88 6.03 -6.58 2.47
N MET A 89 6.95 -6.76 1.55
CA MET A 89 6.73 -6.37 0.15
C MET A 89 7.49 -7.31 -0.78
N SER A 90 7.02 -7.39 -2.02
CA SER A 90 7.73 -8.18 -3.02
C SER A 90 9.04 -7.52 -3.41
N PHE A 91 9.98 -8.29 -3.96
CA PHE A 91 11.21 -7.71 -4.52
C PHE A 91 10.89 -6.72 -5.64
N ALA A 92 9.84 -6.99 -6.43
CA ALA A 92 9.44 -6.09 -7.51
C ALA A 92 9.02 -4.73 -6.93
N ASP A 93 8.17 -4.71 -5.92
CA ASP A 93 7.73 -3.46 -5.30
C ASP A 93 8.89 -2.75 -4.58
N ALA A 94 9.72 -3.50 -3.86
CA ALA A 94 10.88 -2.92 -3.16
C ALA A 94 11.88 -2.31 -4.15
N SER A 95 12.14 -2.99 -5.26
CA SER A 95 13.06 -2.46 -6.27
C SER A 95 12.53 -1.18 -6.89
N GLU A 96 11.23 -1.11 -7.14
CA GLU A 96 10.60 0.11 -7.66
C GLU A 96 10.71 1.27 -6.68
N LEU A 97 10.36 1.05 -5.41
CA LEU A 97 10.39 2.08 -4.39
C LEU A 97 11.80 2.62 -4.13
N TRP A 98 12.80 1.74 -4.11
CA TRP A 98 14.18 2.14 -3.82
C TRP A 98 15.01 2.43 -5.08
N GLY A 99 14.40 2.32 -6.25
CA GLY A 99 15.10 2.61 -7.51
C GLY A 99 16.21 1.60 -7.82
N LEU A 100 15.99 0.34 -7.44
CA LEU A 100 16.94 -0.74 -7.66
C LEU A 100 16.38 -1.74 -8.67
N SER A 101 17.18 -2.72 -9.08
CA SER A 101 16.67 -3.84 -9.86
C SER A 101 16.43 -5.04 -8.95
N GLU A 102 15.52 -5.93 -9.36
CA GLU A 102 15.30 -7.16 -8.60
C GLU A 102 16.56 -8.01 -8.54
N SER A 103 17.38 -7.97 -9.59
CA SER A 103 18.64 -8.72 -9.57
C SER A 103 19.62 -8.19 -8.52
N THR A 104 19.59 -6.90 -8.23
CA THR A 104 20.37 -6.30 -7.15
C THR A 104 19.96 -6.90 -5.81
N LEU A 105 18.65 -7.03 -5.58
CA LEU A 105 18.14 -7.62 -4.34
C LEU A 105 18.46 -9.11 -4.25
N ARG A 106 18.35 -9.87 -5.34
CA ARG A 106 18.74 -11.27 -5.36
C ARG A 106 20.22 -11.47 -5.07
N LYS A 107 21.06 -10.60 -5.59
CA LYS A 107 22.50 -10.63 -5.29
C LYS A 107 22.77 -10.30 -3.83
N ALA A 108 22.03 -9.36 -3.26
CA ALA A 108 22.16 -9.02 -1.84
C ALA A 108 21.85 -10.23 -0.96
N VAL A 109 20.89 -11.06 -1.34
CA VAL A 109 20.61 -12.31 -0.64
C VAL A 109 21.79 -13.27 -0.77
N SER A 110 22.35 -13.41 -1.98
CA SER A 110 23.50 -14.31 -2.23
C SER A 110 24.75 -13.90 -1.43
N TYR A 111 24.95 -12.61 -1.24
CA TYR A 111 26.11 -12.08 -0.51
C TYR A 111 25.88 -11.97 1.00
N GLY A 112 24.69 -12.28 1.47
CA GLY A 112 24.37 -12.23 2.90
C GLY A 112 24.02 -10.84 3.43
N LYS A 113 23.91 -9.84 2.56
CA LYS A 113 23.48 -8.50 2.96
C LYS A 113 22.00 -8.50 3.39
N ILE A 114 21.18 -9.23 2.64
CA ILE A 114 19.79 -9.52 2.99
C ILE A 114 19.74 -11.01 3.32
N LYS A 115 19.39 -11.34 4.55
CA LYS A 115 19.47 -12.72 5.04
C LYS A 115 18.20 -13.51 4.77
N PRO A 116 18.27 -14.59 4.00
CA PRO A 116 17.09 -15.41 3.75
C PRO A 116 16.57 -16.06 5.05
N GLY A 117 15.26 -16.04 5.20
CA GLY A 117 14.61 -16.56 6.40
C GLY A 117 14.49 -15.54 7.54
N ILE A 118 15.24 -14.44 7.46
CA ILE A 118 15.22 -13.36 8.45
C ILE A 118 14.72 -12.06 7.81
N ASP A 119 15.41 -11.60 6.77
CA ASP A 119 15.11 -10.34 6.09
C ASP A 119 14.23 -10.55 4.87
N ALA A 120 14.29 -11.72 4.26
CA ALA A 120 13.54 -12.04 3.04
C ALA A 120 13.23 -13.53 3.02
N ARG A 121 12.17 -13.87 2.31
CA ARG A 121 11.75 -15.26 2.15
C ARG A 121 11.14 -15.45 0.77
N LYS A 122 11.37 -16.61 0.18
CA LYS A 122 10.78 -16.98 -1.11
C LYS A 122 9.43 -17.67 -0.91
N TYR A 123 8.41 -17.18 -1.58
CA TYR A 123 7.08 -17.78 -1.61
C TYR A 123 6.80 -18.18 -3.05
N GLY A 124 6.84 -19.47 -3.33
CA GLY A 124 6.74 -19.95 -4.69
C GLY A 124 7.90 -19.43 -5.53
N LYS A 125 7.60 -18.64 -6.55
CA LYS A 125 8.61 -18.04 -7.44
C LYS A 125 8.97 -16.60 -7.06
N GLN A 126 8.31 -16.05 -6.03
CA GLN A 126 8.51 -14.66 -5.65
C GLN A 126 9.27 -14.54 -4.34
N TRP A 127 10.16 -13.58 -4.30
CA TRP A 127 10.83 -13.18 -3.08
C TRP A 127 10.05 -12.06 -2.41
N ILE A 128 9.92 -12.16 -1.08
CA ILE A 128 9.31 -11.16 -0.22
C ILE A 128 10.39 -10.65 0.72
N VAL A 129 10.46 -9.34 0.92
CA VAL A 129 11.45 -8.72 1.79
C VAL A 129 10.77 -7.89 2.88
N ALA A 130 11.39 -7.84 4.04
CA ALA A 130 10.93 -6.98 5.13
C ALA A 130 11.30 -5.53 4.85
N GLN A 131 10.36 -4.63 5.06
CA GLN A 131 10.58 -3.18 4.92
C GLN A 131 11.78 -2.71 5.74
N ASP A 132 11.89 -3.19 6.98
CA ASP A 132 12.99 -2.82 7.88
C ASP A 132 14.36 -3.14 7.28
N ALA A 133 14.47 -4.26 6.58
CA ALA A 133 15.73 -4.64 5.93
C ALA A 133 16.07 -3.66 4.81
N MET A 134 15.08 -3.23 4.04
CA MET A 134 15.29 -2.25 2.97
C MET A 134 15.76 -0.91 3.52
N TYR A 135 15.12 -0.41 4.59
CA TYR A 135 15.56 0.84 5.22
C TYR A 135 16.96 0.71 5.80
N ARG A 136 17.24 -0.42 6.45
CA ARG A 136 18.55 -0.66 7.06
C ARG A 136 19.68 -0.67 6.02
N GLU A 137 19.45 -1.32 4.87
CA GLU A 137 20.50 -1.52 3.88
C GLU A 137 20.56 -0.43 2.81
N TYR A 138 19.42 0.21 2.51
CA TYR A 138 19.33 1.15 1.38
C TYR A 138 18.80 2.54 1.76
N GLY A 139 18.46 2.76 3.02
CA GLY A 139 17.97 4.06 3.49
C GLY A 139 16.54 4.33 3.06
N GLU A 140 16.20 5.60 2.88
CA GLU A 140 14.84 6.02 2.49
C GLU A 140 14.51 5.63 1.06
N PRO A 141 13.27 5.21 0.79
CA PRO A 141 12.85 4.91 -0.57
C PRO A 141 12.79 6.17 -1.42
N LYS A 142 13.21 6.07 -2.67
CA LYS A 142 13.25 7.22 -3.60
C LYS A 142 11.87 7.75 -3.94
N GLU A 143 10.88 6.86 -4.10
CA GLU A 143 9.52 7.24 -4.45
C GLU A 143 8.88 8.13 -3.37
N MET A 144 9.17 7.87 -2.09
CA MET A 144 8.60 8.62 -0.98
C MET A 144 9.33 9.94 -0.73
N VAL A 145 10.61 10.01 -1.09
CA VAL A 145 11.43 11.23 -0.92
C VAL A 145 11.21 12.20 -2.07
N ALA A 146 11.04 11.70 -3.29
CA ALA A 146 10.93 12.51 -4.50
C ALA A 146 9.73 13.43 -4.52
N ALA A 147 8.68 13.12 -3.77
CA ALA A 147 7.45 13.91 -3.72
C ALA A 147 7.51 15.07 -2.73
N GLY A 148 8.55 15.09 -1.93
CA GLY A 148 8.72 16.11 -0.87
C GLY A 148 9.09 17.49 -1.34
#